data_2c64c96afa5445bd2cbfbf94107da69f
#
_entry.id   2c64c96afa5445bd2cbfbf94107da69f
#
_cell.length_a   1.000
_cell.length_b   1.000
_cell.length_c   1.000
_cell.angle_alpha   90.00
_cell.angle_beta   90.00
_cell.angle_gamma   90.00
#
_symmetry.space_group_name_H-M   'P 1'
#
loop_
_entity.id
_entity.type
_entity.pdbx_description
1 polymer ?
#
loop_
_entity_poly.entity_id
_entity_poly.type
_entity_poly.pdbx_seq_one_letter_code
_entity_poly.pdbx_strand_id
1 'polypeptide(L)'
;VVNNNAAAVLLMLNALSEGKEVIVSRGEQVEIGGSFRIPDVVNKSGCKMVEVGTTNKTHLKDYSDAINDNTGAILVAHTSNYKVMGFTASVDLKDLSALAKKKRVPLMLDLGCGALADFNKLDLPNKSPVQAYLESGADVVCFSGDKLLGGPQSGIICGKKTLINKIHKNPLYRAFRADKFSFAILEAILR
;
A
#
# COMPACT_ATOMS: atom_id res chain seq x y z
N VAL A 1 8.50 2.99 10.75
CA VAL A 1 7.54 4.06 11.02
C VAL A 1 8.08 5.37 10.48
N VAL A 2 7.23 6.15 9.81
CA VAL A 2 7.49 7.48 9.26
C VAL A 2 6.39 8.47 9.71
N ASN A 3 6.50 9.74 9.36
CA ASN A 3 5.65 10.81 9.90
C ASN A 3 4.18 10.76 9.46
N ASN A 4 3.84 10.14 8.34
CA ASN A 4 2.46 9.91 7.88
C ASN A 4 2.41 8.84 6.78
N ASN A 5 1.19 8.41 6.41
CA ASN A 5 1.03 7.36 5.40
C ASN A 5 1.42 7.82 3.98
N ALA A 6 1.26 9.09 3.64
CA ALA A 6 1.70 9.63 2.34
C ALA A 6 3.22 9.46 2.17
N ALA A 7 3.98 9.78 3.22
CA ALA A 7 5.43 9.54 3.26
C ALA A 7 5.77 8.04 3.23
N ALA A 8 4.93 7.18 3.82
CA ALA A 8 5.12 5.73 3.77
C ALA A 8 5.00 5.20 2.33
N VAL A 9 3.94 5.62 1.60
CA VAL A 9 3.75 5.25 0.18
C VAL A 9 4.91 5.75 -0.68
N LEU A 10 5.27 7.03 -0.55
CA LEU A 10 6.37 7.62 -1.31
C LEU A 10 7.69 6.89 -1.06
N LEU A 11 8.02 6.64 0.21
CA LEU A 11 9.25 5.96 0.62
C LEU A 11 9.30 4.50 0.12
N MET A 12 8.19 3.77 0.26
CA MET A 12 8.08 2.38 -0.18
C MET A 12 8.34 2.26 -1.68
N LEU A 13 7.68 3.11 -2.47
CA LEU A 13 7.81 3.14 -3.93
C LEU A 13 9.23 3.55 -4.36
N ASN A 14 9.76 4.64 -3.81
CA ASN A 14 11.11 5.10 -4.13
C ASN A 14 12.17 4.04 -3.77
N ALA A 15 12.11 3.47 -2.57
CA ALA A 15 13.12 2.52 -2.12
C ALA A 15 13.14 1.19 -2.90
N LEU A 16 12.01 0.79 -3.48
CA LEU A 16 11.87 -0.53 -4.10
C LEU A 16 11.71 -0.49 -5.62
N SER A 17 11.32 0.66 -6.19
CA SER A 17 10.92 0.74 -7.61
C SER A 17 11.38 2.02 -8.33
N GLU A 18 12.25 2.86 -7.72
CA GLU A 18 12.76 4.07 -8.38
C GLU A 18 13.32 3.76 -9.77
N GLY A 19 12.97 4.59 -10.75
CA GLY A 19 13.35 4.44 -12.15
C GLY A 19 12.60 3.34 -12.90
N LYS A 20 11.69 2.62 -12.25
CA LYS A 20 10.92 1.50 -12.84
C LYS A 20 9.43 1.81 -12.97
N GLU A 21 8.72 0.89 -13.59
CA GLU A 21 7.28 0.95 -13.75
C GLU A 21 6.56 0.38 -12.52
N VAL A 22 5.50 1.07 -12.08
CA VAL A 22 4.60 0.61 -11.03
C VAL A 22 3.20 0.45 -11.63
N ILE A 23 2.71 -0.78 -11.58
CA ILE A 23 1.39 -1.13 -12.12
C ILE A 23 0.32 -0.85 -11.07
N VAL A 24 -0.70 -0.08 -11.46
CA VAL A 24 -1.84 0.32 -10.60
C VAL A 24 -3.15 0.12 -11.35
N SER A 25 -4.16 -0.45 -10.69
CA SER A 25 -5.50 -0.49 -11.26
C SER A 25 -6.08 0.91 -11.41
N ARG A 26 -6.71 1.20 -12.55
CA ARG A 26 -7.39 2.48 -12.77
C ARG A 26 -8.49 2.74 -11.74
N GLY A 27 -9.19 1.71 -11.28
CA GLY A 27 -10.19 1.81 -10.22
C GLY A 27 -9.63 2.09 -8.83
N GLU A 28 -8.29 2.02 -8.65
CA GLU A 28 -7.58 2.25 -7.38
C GLU A 28 -6.79 3.56 -7.35
N GLN A 29 -6.99 4.45 -8.33
CA GLN A 29 -6.36 5.77 -8.35
C GLN A 29 -7.09 6.72 -7.41
N VAL A 30 -6.87 6.51 -6.12
CA VAL A 30 -7.55 7.21 -5.04
C VAL A 30 -7.03 8.64 -4.90
N GLU A 31 -7.95 9.59 -4.68
CA GLU A 31 -7.64 10.90 -4.12
C GLU A 31 -8.19 10.96 -2.68
N ILE A 32 -7.37 11.45 -1.76
CA ILE A 32 -7.76 11.71 -0.37
C ILE A 32 -7.62 13.19 -0.02
N GLY A 33 -7.97 13.59 1.21
CA GLY A 33 -7.93 14.98 1.65
C GLY A 33 -6.60 15.68 1.36
N GLY A 34 -6.66 16.98 1.01
CA GLY A 34 -5.49 17.77 0.64
C GLY A 34 -4.96 17.51 -0.76
N SER A 35 -5.79 16.98 -1.66
CA SER A 35 -5.42 16.67 -3.05
C SER A 35 -4.29 15.63 -3.18
N PHE A 36 -4.14 14.75 -2.18
CA PHE A 36 -3.21 13.64 -2.27
C PHE A 36 -3.76 12.58 -3.25
N ARG A 37 -3.08 12.38 -4.36
CA ARG A 37 -3.44 11.47 -5.44
C ARG A 37 -2.39 10.39 -5.62
N ILE A 38 -2.80 9.14 -5.74
CA ILE A 38 -1.88 8.02 -5.99
C ILE A 38 -1.00 8.24 -7.23
N PRO A 39 -1.54 8.70 -8.39
CA PRO A 39 -0.70 8.99 -9.56
C PRO A 39 0.43 9.98 -9.28
N ASP A 40 0.13 11.06 -8.57
CA ASP A 40 1.11 12.09 -8.24
C ASP A 40 2.22 11.57 -7.32
N VAL A 41 1.86 10.72 -6.36
CA VAL A 41 2.81 10.10 -5.44
C VAL A 41 3.70 9.08 -6.15
N VAL A 42 3.14 8.25 -7.03
CA VAL A 42 3.91 7.31 -7.85
C VAL A 42 4.94 8.08 -8.70
N ASN A 43 4.51 9.13 -9.40
CA ASN A 43 5.42 9.94 -10.20
C ASN A 43 6.49 10.64 -9.33
N LYS A 44 6.09 11.20 -8.17
CA LYS A 44 7.01 11.88 -7.25
C LYS A 44 8.03 10.93 -6.62
N SER A 45 7.69 9.64 -6.51
CA SER A 45 8.62 8.64 -6.01
C SER A 45 9.74 8.26 -7.00
N GLY A 46 9.77 8.86 -8.19
CA GLY A 46 10.70 8.52 -9.26
C GLY A 46 10.30 7.28 -10.07
N CYS A 47 9.07 6.80 -9.89
CA CYS A 47 8.52 5.68 -10.64
C CYS A 47 7.68 6.17 -11.81
N LYS A 48 7.49 5.32 -12.82
CA LYS A 48 6.55 5.52 -13.91
C LYS A 48 5.29 4.71 -13.64
N MET A 49 4.13 5.36 -13.55
CA MET A 49 2.87 4.64 -13.36
C MET A 49 2.42 3.97 -14.67
N VAL A 50 1.99 2.71 -14.56
CA VAL A 50 1.33 1.94 -15.62
C VAL A 50 -0.07 1.59 -15.15
N GLU A 51 -1.07 2.17 -15.80
CA GLU A 51 -2.47 1.93 -15.47
C GLU A 51 -2.98 0.65 -16.14
N VAL A 52 -3.74 -0.16 -15.39
CA VAL A 52 -4.39 -1.38 -15.92
C VAL A 52 -5.88 -1.39 -15.64
N GLY A 53 -6.63 -2.11 -16.48
CA GLY A 53 -8.07 -2.22 -16.38
C GLY A 53 -8.82 -0.93 -16.69
N THR A 54 -10.01 -0.82 -16.13
CA THR A 54 -10.92 0.33 -16.28
C THR A 54 -11.35 0.85 -14.91
N THR A 55 -12.13 1.94 -14.88
CA THR A 55 -12.62 2.54 -13.64
C THR A 55 -13.34 1.55 -12.72
N ASN A 56 -14.13 0.65 -13.30
CA ASN A 56 -14.99 -0.26 -12.55
C ASN A 56 -14.61 -1.74 -12.66
N LYS A 57 -13.71 -2.10 -13.60
CA LYS A 57 -13.29 -3.49 -13.78
C LYS A 57 -11.81 -3.62 -14.05
N THR A 58 -11.16 -4.48 -13.29
CA THR A 58 -9.77 -4.90 -13.52
C THR A 58 -9.69 -6.41 -13.33
N HIS A 59 -9.07 -7.08 -14.29
CA HIS A 59 -8.91 -8.53 -14.32
C HIS A 59 -7.44 -8.91 -14.14
N LEU A 60 -7.17 -10.13 -13.69
CA LEU A 60 -5.82 -10.64 -13.51
C LEU A 60 -5.00 -10.58 -14.82
N LYS A 61 -5.67 -10.77 -15.96
CA LYS A 61 -5.05 -10.66 -17.29
C LYS A 61 -4.48 -9.26 -17.53
N ASP A 62 -5.15 -8.20 -17.08
CA ASP A 62 -4.69 -6.82 -17.29
C ASP A 62 -3.33 -6.59 -16.62
N TYR A 63 -3.16 -7.10 -15.41
CA TYR A 63 -1.86 -7.08 -14.71
C TYR A 63 -0.82 -7.96 -15.41
N SER A 64 -1.22 -9.18 -15.80
CA SER A 64 -0.29 -10.13 -16.46
C SER A 64 0.28 -9.60 -17.77
N ASP A 65 -0.54 -8.90 -18.55
CA ASP A 65 -0.16 -8.33 -19.85
C ASP A 65 0.71 -7.08 -19.70
N ALA A 66 0.55 -6.34 -18.60
CA ALA A 66 1.33 -5.13 -18.33
C ALA A 66 2.72 -5.41 -17.72
N ILE A 67 2.91 -6.56 -17.07
CA ILE A 67 4.20 -6.91 -16.45
C ILE A 67 5.27 -7.16 -17.51
N ASN A 68 6.38 -6.45 -17.39
CA ASN A 68 7.56 -6.55 -18.28
C ASN A 68 8.86 -6.42 -17.45
N ASP A 69 10.03 -6.46 -18.11
CA ASP A 69 11.34 -6.42 -17.45
C ASP A 69 11.62 -5.09 -16.71
N ASN A 70 10.89 -4.02 -17.06
CA ASN A 70 11.00 -2.73 -16.40
C ASN A 70 10.03 -2.59 -15.20
N THR A 71 9.17 -3.58 -14.95
CA THR A 71 8.22 -3.54 -13.83
C THR A 71 8.94 -3.64 -12.50
N GLY A 72 8.79 -2.62 -11.65
CA GLY A 72 9.36 -2.54 -10.31
C GLY A 72 8.44 -3.06 -9.22
N ALA A 73 7.12 -2.86 -9.37
CA ALA A 73 6.12 -3.30 -8.40
C ALA A 73 4.72 -3.33 -8.99
N ILE A 74 3.82 -4.05 -8.30
CA ILE A 74 2.37 -3.86 -8.38
C ILE A 74 1.96 -3.14 -7.10
N LEU A 75 1.24 -2.01 -7.23
CA LEU A 75 0.66 -1.27 -6.11
C LEU A 75 -0.85 -1.44 -6.11
N VAL A 76 -1.40 -1.93 -5.02
CA VAL A 76 -2.83 -1.94 -4.71
C VAL A 76 -3.11 -0.82 -3.72
N ALA A 77 -3.89 0.19 -4.13
CA ALA A 77 -4.32 1.26 -3.25
C ALA A 77 -5.78 1.02 -2.85
N HIS A 78 -5.99 0.71 -1.57
CA HIS A 78 -7.32 0.37 -1.07
C HIS A 78 -8.25 1.58 -1.10
N THR A 79 -9.42 1.43 -1.73
CA THR A 79 -10.46 2.48 -1.82
C THR A 79 -11.18 2.65 -0.46
N SER A 80 -10.48 3.28 0.51
CA SER A 80 -10.96 3.39 1.89
C SER A 80 -11.99 4.48 2.12
N ASN A 81 -12.12 5.44 1.19
CA ASN A 81 -12.94 6.65 1.31
C ASN A 81 -14.09 6.75 0.31
N TYR A 82 -14.22 5.79 -0.60
CA TYR A 82 -15.35 5.67 -1.52
C TYR A 82 -15.65 4.22 -1.85
N LYS A 83 -16.79 3.97 -2.50
CA LYS A 83 -17.22 2.65 -2.94
C LYS A 83 -17.73 2.72 -4.37
N VAL A 84 -17.24 1.84 -5.24
CA VAL A 84 -17.77 1.66 -6.59
C VAL A 84 -18.85 0.59 -6.54
N MET A 85 -20.02 0.90 -7.06
CA MET A 85 -21.19 0.01 -7.07
C MET A 85 -21.66 -0.25 -8.50
N GLY A 86 -22.35 -1.38 -8.72
CA GLY A 86 -22.88 -1.78 -10.02
C GLY A 86 -22.06 -2.89 -10.66
N PHE A 87 -21.79 -2.78 -11.96
CA PHE A 87 -21.02 -3.78 -12.71
C PHE A 87 -19.52 -3.62 -12.44
N THR A 88 -19.06 -4.11 -11.29
CA THR A 88 -17.66 -3.99 -10.85
C THR A 88 -16.96 -5.33 -10.83
N ALA A 89 -15.62 -5.31 -11.00
CA ALA A 89 -14.75 -6.46 -10.79
C ALA A 89 -13.38 -5.99 -10.31
N SER A 90 -12.85 -6.64 -9.29
CA SER A 90 -11.47 -6.47 -8.81
C SER A 90 -10.78 -7.82 -8.72
N VAL A 91 -9.47 -7.84 -8.75
CA VAL A 91 -8.68 -9.07 -8.62
C VAL A 91 -8.55 -9.44 -7.15
N ASP A 92 -8.76 -10.71 -6.83
CA ASP A 92 -8.49 -11.23 -5.49
C ASP A 92 -6.99 -11.10 -5.17
N LEU A 93 -6.68 -10.72 -3.94
CA LEU A 93 -5.29 -10.46 -3.53
C LEU A 93 -4.42 -11.73 -3.61
N LYS A 94 -4.99 -12.91 -3.35
CA LYS A 94 -4.24 -14.18 -3.43
C LYS A 94 -3.85 -14.49 -4.88
N ASP A 95 -4.76 -14.24 -5.83
CA ASP A 95 -4.49 -14.46 -7.26
C ASP A 95 -3.43 -13.46 -7.76
N LEU A 96 -3.55 -12.19 -7.36
CA LEU A 96 -2.57 -11.16 -7.69
C LEU A 96 -1.20 -11.47 -7.07
N SER A 97 -1.16 -11.97 -5.83
CA SER A 97 0.06 -12.42 -5.16
C SER A 97 0.70 -13.61 -5.88
N ALA A 98 -0.11 -14.58 -6.33
CA ALA A 98 0.40 -15.73 -7.09
C ALA A 98 1.05 -15.27 -8.41
N LEU A 99 0.41 -14.33 -9.13
CA LEU A 99 0.96 -13.72 -10.34
C LEU A 99 2.26 -12.95 -10.05
N ALA A 100 2.26 -12.09 -9.04
CA ALA A 100 3.41 -11.28 -8.64
C ALA A 100 4.63 -12.17 -8.29
N LYS A 101 4.42 -13.23 -7.51
CA LYS A 101 5.45 -14.23 -7.18
C LYS A 101 5.99 -14.93 -8.42
N LYS A 102 5.11 -15.41 -9.32
CA LYS A 102 5.50 -16.06 -10.59
C LYS A 102 6.36 -15.14 -11.45
N LYS A 103 6.03 -13.84 -11.48
CA LYS A 103 6.73 -12.82 -12.26
C LYS A 103 7.91 -12.17 -11.51
N ARG A 104 8.12 -12.51 -10.23
CA ARG A 104 9.16 -11.96 -9.34
C ARG A 104 9.06 -10.45 -9.17
N VAL A 105 7.84 -9.91 -9.17
CA VAL A 105 7.53 -8.50 -8.97
C VAL A 105 6.97 -8.31 -7.56
N PRO A 106 7.45 -7.35 -6.74
CA PRO A 106 6.89 -7.08 -5.43
C PRO A 106 5.43 -6.65 -5.50
N LEU A 107 4.60 -7.18 -4.59
CA LEU A 107 3.21 -6.75 -4.38
C LEU A 107 3.14 -5.85 -3.15
N MET A 108 2.82 -4.58 -3.37
CA MET A 108 2.74 -3.53 -2.35
C MET A 108 1.29 -3.11 -2.14
N LEU A 109 0.89 -2.90 -0.89
CA LEU A 109 -0.45 -2.44 -0.54
C LEU A 109 -0.39 -1.14 0.25
N ASP A 110 -1.19 -0.16 -0.19
CA ASP A 110 -1.57 1.00 0.62
C ASP A 110 -2.99 0.79 1.14
N LEU A 111 -3.14 0.50 2.43
CA LEU A 111 -4.44 0.30 3.05
C LEU A 111 -5.10 1.62 3.46
N GLY A 112 -4.34 2.70 3.53
CA GLY A 112 -4.78 3.99 4.07
C GLY A 112 -5.19 3.89 5.54
N CYS A 113 -5.93 2.84 5.91
CA CYS A 113 -6.50 2.61 7.23
C CYS A 113 -6.21 1.16 7.67
N GLY A 114 -5.16 0.94 8.46
CA GLY A 114 -4.77 -0.39 8.95
C GLY A 114 -5.46 -0.75 10.25
N ALA A 115 -6.10 -1.92 10.30
CA ALA A 115 -6.60 -2.53 11.52
C ALA A 115 -5.61 -3.59 12.02
N LEU A 116 -5.37 -3.68 13.31
CA LEU A 116 -4.61 -4.78 13.92
C LEU A 116 -5.54 -5.83 14.55
N ALA A 117 -6.74 -5.41 14.97
CA ALA A 117 -7.79 -6.31 15.45
C ALA A 117 -8.69 -6.77 14.29
N ASP A 118 -9.28 -7.95 14.46
CA ASP A 118 -10.30 -8.46 13.54
C ASP A 118 -11.66 -7.84 13.90
N PHE A 119 -12.03 -6.80 13.17
CA PHE A 119 -13.28 -6.08 13.39
C PHE A 119 -14.53 -6.90 13.00
N ASN A 120 -14.39 -7.99 12.24
CA ASN A 120 -15.51 -8.89 11.96
C ASN A 120 -16.00 -9.58 13.25
N LYS A 121 -15.13 -9.79 14.22
CA LYS A 121 -15.49 -10.34 15.54
C LYS A 121 -16.24 -9.35 16.44
N LEU A 122 -16.31 -8.08 16.02
CA LEU A 122 -16.97 -6.99 16.75
C LEU A 122 -18.21 -6.48 15.98
N ASP A 123 -18.73 -7.26 15.04
CA ASP A 123 -19.86 -6.88 14.16
C ASP A 123 -19.67 -5.57 13.39
N LEU A 124 -18.40 -5.15 13.23
CA LEU A 124 -18.02 -3.99 12.44
C LEU A 124 -17.60 -4.46 11.04
N PRO A 125 -18.35 -4.10 9.98
CA PRO A 125 -18.17 -4.72 8.68
C PRO A 125 -16.86 -4.34 7.98
N ASN A 126 -16.26 -5.33 7.30
CA ASN A 126 -15.34 -5.20 6.17
C ASN A 126 -13.96 -4.57 6.42
N LYS A 127 -13.33 -4.81 7.56
CA LYS A 127 -11.92 -4.44 7.77
C LYS A 127 -11.10 -5.65 8.19
N SER A 128 -10.43 -6.26 7.22
CA SER A 128 -9.45 -7.29 7.52
C SER A 128 -8.26 -6.70 8.28
N PRO A 129 -7.69 -7.42 9.25
CA PRO A 129 -6.48 -6.98 9.92
C PRO A 129 -5.29 -6.96 8.93
N VAL A 130 -4.29 -6.12 9.22
CA VAL A 130 -3.07 -5.99 8.38
C VAL A 130 -2.39 -7.35 8.16
N GLN A 131 -2.41 -8.20 9.18
CA GLN A 131 -1.88 -9.57 9.13
C GLN A 131 -2.51 -10.40 8.01
N ALA A 132 -3.82 -10.31 7.81
CA ALA A 132 -4.52 -11.06 6.77
C ALA A 132 -4.07 -10.68 5.35
N TYR A 133 -3.70 -9.42 5.12
CA TYR A 133 -3.13 -8.99 3.83
C TYR A 133 -1.74 -9.57 3.60
N LEU A 134 -0.90 -9.61 4.63
CA LEU A 134 0.42 -10.24 4.57
C LEU A 134 0.33 -11.75 4.35
N GLU A 135 -0.59 -12.43 5.05
CA GLU A 135 -0.88 -13.86 4.89
C GLU A 135 -1.44 -14.18 3.50
N SER A 136 -2.21 -13.27 2.91
CA SER A 136 -2.70 -13.37 1.52
C SER A 136 -1.58 -13.13 0.51
N GLY A 137 -0.39 -12.76 0.96
CA GLY A 137 0.84 -12.75 0.18
C GLY A 137 1.29 -11.38 -0.31
N ALA A 138 0.80 -10.29 0.29
CA ALA A 138 1.41 -8.98 0.11
C ALA A 138 2.86 -9.00 0.61
N ASP A 139 3.76 -8.37 -0.14
CA ASP A 139 5.18 -8.30 0.22
C ASP A 139 5.48 -7.16 1.19
N VAL A 140 4.80 -6.02 1.00
CA VAL A 140 4.88 -4.83 1.84
C VAL A 140 3.50 -4.19 1.93
N VAL A 141 3.13 -3.76 3.13
CA VAL A 141 1.88 -3.07 3.42
C VAL A 141 2.19 -1.77 4.15
N CYS A 142 1.49 -0.68 3.82
CA CYS A 142 1.55 0.55 4.59
C CYS A 142 0.14 1.04 4.99
N PHE A 143 0.07 1.79 6.10
CA PHE A 143 -1.16 2.32 6.63
C PHE A 143 -0.92 3.46 7.62
N SER A 144 -1.97 4.27 7.86
CA SER A 144 -1.95 5.36 8.84
C SER A 144 -2.07 4.86 10.27
N GLY A 145 -1.30 5.44 11.19
CA GLY A 145 -1.40 5.17 12.62
C GLY A 145 -2.50 5.95 13.34
N ASP A 146 -2.97 7.06 12.76
CA ASP A 146 -3.95 7.99 13.33
C ASP A 146 -5.40 7.75 12.89
N LYS A 147 -5.67 6.58 12.30
CA LYS A 147 -7.02 6.17 11.90
C LYS A 147 -7.54 5.05 12.80
N LEU A 148 -7.81 3.85 12.27
CA LEU A 148 -8.35 2.74 13.05
C LEU A 148 -7.45 2.26 14.19
N LEU A 149 -6.14 2.45 14.05
CA LEU A 149 -5.21 2.14 15.14
C LEU A 149 -5.38 3.07 16.35
N GLY A 150 -5.92 4.28 16.15
CA GLY A 150 -6.15 5.26 17.22
C GLY A 150 -4.87 5.91 17.76
N GLY A 151 -3.78 5.84 17.01
CA GLY A 151 -2.46 6.35 17.39
C GLY A 151 -2.19 7.79 16.95
N PRO A 152 -0.95 8.24 17.11
CA PRO A 152 -0.52 9.54 16.59
C PRO A 152 -0.41 9.49 15.07
N GLN A 153 -0.38 10.66 14.43
CA GLN A 153 -0.08 10.75 13.01
C GLN A 153 1.25 10.06 12.71
N SER A 154 1.17 9.00 11.93
CA SER A 154 2.30 8.20 11.51
C SER A 154 1.95 7.35 10.30
N GLY A 155 2.97 6.98 9.52
CA GLY A 155 2.89 5.96 8.48
C GLY A 155 3.61 4.70 8.96
N ILE A 156 2.94 3.59 9.00
CA ILE A 156 3.50 2.31 9.40
C ILE A 156 3.72 1.48 8.14
N ILE A 157 4.93 0.95 7.96
CA ILE A 157 5.29 0.05 6.86
C ILE A 157 5.73 -1.27 7.46
N CYS A 158 5.10 -2.35 7.05
CA CYS A 158 5.43 -3.70 7.46
C CYS A 158 5.46 -4.68 6.28
N GLY A 159 6.14 -5.81 6.42
CA GLY A 159 6.25 -6.80 5.36
C GLY A 159 7.52 -7.61 5.42
N LYS A 160 7.95 -8.15 4.29
CA LYS A 160 9.14 -9.01 4.20
C LYS A 160 10.41 -8.27 4.68
N LYS A 161 11.13 -8.89 5.60
CA LYS A 161 12.34 -8.33 6.23
C LYS A 161 13.36 -7.80 5.22
N THR A 162 13.54 -8.49 4.10
CA THR A 162 14.48 -8.06 3.04
C THR A 162 14.07 -6.74 2.38
N LEU A 163 12.77 -6.52 2.16
CA LEU A 163 12.24 -5.28 1.58
C LEU A 163 12.20 -4.16 2.61
N ILE A 164 11.80 -4.45 3.84
CA ILE A 164 11.84 -3.48 4.95
C ILE A 164 13.28 -2.98 5.19
N ASN A 165 14.27 -3.85 5.13
CA ASN A 165 15.67 -3.45 5.25
C ASN A 165 16.14 -2.51 4.10
N LYS A 166 15.65 -2.70 2.87
CA LYS A 166 15.92 -1.76 1.76
C LYS A 166 15.27 -0.40 2.02
N ILE A 167 14.01 -0.39 2.44
CA ILE A 167 13.27 0.84 2.79
C ILE A 167 13.99 1.59 3.92
N HIS A 168 14.43 0.89 4.95
CA HIS A 168 15.14 1.49 6.09
C HIS A 168 16.48 2.13 5.70
N LYS A 169 17.16 1.60 4.69
CA LYS A 169 18.45 2.12 4.17
C LYS A 169 18.28 3.29 3.21
N ASN A 170 17.07 3.58 2.74
CA ASN A 170 16.82 4.68 1.81
C ASN A 170 17.00 6.03 2.52
N PRO A 171 17.71 7.02 1.94
CA PRO A 171 17.91 8.34 2.55
C PRO A 171 16.61 9.07 2.92
N LEU A 172 15.52 8.88 2.16
CA LEU A 172 14.21 9.47 2.46
C LEU A 172 13.64 8.98 3.80
N TYR A 173 14.05 7.80 4.28
CA TYR A 173 13.63 7.34 5.60
C TYR A 173 14.06 8.31 6.71
N ARG A 174 15.27 8.89 6.57
CA ARG A 174 15.73 9.91 7.51
C ARG A 174 14.94 11.22 7.41
N ALA A 175 14.60 11.63 6.19
CA ALA A 175 13.79 12.83 5.95
C ALA A 175 12.37 12.70 6.49
N PHE A 176 11.80 11.50 6.43
CA PHE A 176 10.42 11.19 6.87
C PHE A 176 10.34 10.64 8.28
N ARG A 177 11.39 10.71 9.07
CA ARG A 177 11.43 10.15 10.41
C ARG A 177 10.37 10.76 11.32
N ALA A 178 9.57 9.91 11.97
CA ALA A 178 8.69 10.32 13.05
C ALA A 178 9.50 10.81 14.28
N ASP A 179 8.91 11.67 15.07
CA ASP A 179 9.50 12.19 16.31
C ASP A 179 9.40 11.17 17.47
N LYS A 180 10.10 11.46 18.55
CA LYS A 180 10.16 10.58 19.72
C LYS A 180 8.81 10.45 20.46
N PHE A 181 7.96 11.47 20.42
CA PHE A 181 6.65 11.43 21.07
C PHE A 181 5.72 10.50 20.30
N SER A 182 5.72 10.58 18.97
CA SER A 182 4.99 9.64 18.12
C SER A 182 5.38 8.19 18.39
N PHE A 183 6.67 7.90 18.55
CA PHE A 183 7.13 6.56 18.90
C PHE A 183 6.64 6.12 20.29
N ALA A 184 6.73 6.97 21.30
CA ALA A 184 6.29 6.65 22.67
C ALA A 184 4.79 6.38 22.75
N ILE A 185 3.98 7.19 22.04
CA ILE A 185 2.52 6.99 21.98
C ILE A 185 2.17 5.72 21.21
N LEU A 186 2.81 5.46 20.07
CA LEU A 186 2.62 4.22 19.31
C LEU A 186 2.97 2.99 20.15
N GLU A 187 4.07 3.01 20.89
CA GLU A 187 4.46 1.93 21.77
C GLU A 187 3.39 1.65 22.83
N ALA A 188 2.83 2.70 23.44
CA ALA A 188 1.78 2.56 24.46
C ALA A 188 0.49 1.96 23.87
N ILE A 189 0.16 2.26 22.62
CA ILE A 189 -1.05 1.74 21.95
C ILE A 189 -0.86 0.29 21.48
N LEU A 190 0.37 -0.10 21.12
CA LEU A 190 0.66 -1.42 20.58
C LEU A 190 0.92 -2.48 21.67
N ARG A 191 1.02 -2.07 22.93
CA ARG A 191 1.13 -2.96 24.11
C ARG A 191 -0.24 -3.42 24.61
#